data_17929afad5b6f343262b9a1c506ff1cf
#
_entry.id   17929afad5b6f343262b9a1c506ff1cf
#
_cell.length_a   1.000
_cell.length_b   1.000
_cell.length_c   1.000
_cell.angle_alpha   90.00
_cell.angle_beta   90.00
_cell.angle_gamma   90.00
#
_symmetry.space_group_name_H-M   'P 1'
#
loop_
_entity.id
_entity.type
_entity.pdbx_description
1 polymer ?
#
loop_
_entity_poly.entity_id
_entity_poly.type
_entity_poly.pdbx_seq_one_letter_code
_entity_poly.pdbx_strand_id
1 'polypeptide(L)'
;MTHSFDAPFAKGQPFSPTMDYYIPQWEERTSYGMRRIDPYTKLFEDRIIFLGTPISDEIANAVMAQLLCLQQMDADRDIEIYINSPGGSFTALTAIYDTMRYIKPDVRTVCLGQAASAAAVILAAGTKGKRLALPNSRILIHQPATEGGYGQSSDIEIQAREILRIRSLMEDMLATDTGKTTEEVSHDIERDKYLTAEQAKEYGIIDEVLTSLKAVPV
;
A
#
# COMPACT_ATOMS: atom_id res chain seq x y z
N MET A 1 -43.77 -22.17 -29.48
CA MET A 1 -42.59 -21.52 -30.02
C MET A 1 -41.67 -21.18 -28.87
N THR A 2 -40.73 -22.07 -28.58
CA THR A 2 -39.75 -21.95 -27.51
C THR A 2 -38.46 -21.38 -28.09
N HIS A 3 -38.12 -20.14 -27.75
CA HIS A 3 -36.82 -19.57 -28.09
C HIS A 3 -35.75 -20.08 -27.11
N SER A 4 -34.89 -20.97 -27.62
CA SER A 4 -33.66 -21.40 -26.99
C SER A 4 -32.65 -20.25 -27.05
N PHE A 5 -32.15 -19.78 -25.91
CA PHE A 5 -30.99 -18.92 -25.82
C PHE A 5 -29.75 -19.82 -25.79
N ASP A 6 -29.21 -20.13 -26.96
CA ASP A 6 -27.88 -20.73 -27.09
C ASP A 6 -26.82 -19.62 -26.99
N ALA A 7 -26.25 -19.45 -25.82
CA ALA A 7 -25.00 -18.70 -25.66
C ALA A 7 -23.83 -19.61 -26.08
N PRO A 8 -22.91 -19.16 -26.93
CA PRO A 8 -21.77 -19.94 -27.33
C PRO A 8 -20.69 -19.93 -26.24
N PHE A 9 -20.77 -20.83 -25.27
CA PHE A 9 -19.62 -21.17 -24.44
C PHE A 9 -18.75 -22.14 -25.20
N ALA A 10 -17.66 -21.64 -25.79
CA ALA A 10 -16.59 -22.46 -26.34
C ALA A 10 -15.99 -23.30 -25.20
N LYS A 11 -16.14 -24.63 -25.31
CA LYS A 11 -15.51 -25.59 -24.39
C LYS A 11 -13.99 -25.53 -24.55
N GLY A 12 -13.27 -25.21 -23.46
CA GLY A 12 -11.86 -25.59 -23.34
C GLY A 12 -10.81 -24.52 -23.21
N GLN A 13 -11.15 -23.25 -22.91
CA GLN A 13 -10.14 -22.30 -22.45
C GLN A 13 -10.31 -22.11 -20.92
N PRO A 14 -9.21 -22.17 -20.13
CA PRO A 14 -9.28 -21.80 -18.74
C PRO A 14 -9.71 -20.32 -18.70
N PHE A 15 -10.74 -20.02 -17.91
CA PHE A 15 -11.17 -18.66 -17.63
C PHE A 15 -10.01 -17.94 -16.94
N SER A 16 -9.20 -17.24 -17.72
CA SER A 16 -8.33 -16.20 -17.19
C SER A 16 -9.21 -14.97 -17.03
N PRO A 17 -9.49 -14.53 -15.81
CA PRO A 17 -10.08 -13.21 -15.61
C PRO A 17 -8.98 -12.17 -15.88
N THR A 18 -8.75 -11.85 -17.14
CA THR A 18 -8.26 -10.54 -17.49
C THR A 18 -9.43 -9.62 -17.16
N MET A 19 -9.49 -9.16 -15.91
CA MET A 19 -10.31 -8.02 -15.59
C MET A 19 -9.70 -6.83 -16.32
N ASP A 20 -10.10 -6.63 -17.57
CA ASP A 20 -9.98 -5.34 -18.22
C ASP A 20 -10.89 -4.36 -17.47
N TYR A 21 -10.40 -3.92 -16.29
CA TYR A 21 -11.05 -2.82 -15.60
C TYR A 21 -10.91 -1.61 -16.50
N TYR A 22 -12.04 -1.18 -17.06
CA TYR A 22 -12.09 -0.01 -17.93
C TYR A 22 -11.77 1.24 -17.11
N ILE A 23 -10.59 1.82 -17.35
CA ILE A 23 -10.21 3.11 -16.80
C ILE A 23 -10.74 4.19 -17.75
N PRO A 24 -11.73 5.00 -17.34
CA PRO A 24 -12.26 6.05 -18.19
C PRO A 24 -11.17 7.08 -18.50
N GLN A 25 -11.17 7.55 -19.73
CA GLN A 25 -10.29 8.62 -20.16
C GLN A 25 -11.13 9.74 -20.76
N TRP A 26 -10.69 10.97 -20.57
CA TRP A 26 -11.35 12.15 -21.17
C TRP A 26 -10.30 13.12 -21.75
N GLU A 27 -10.74 14.05 -22.57
CA GLU A 27 -9.90 15.10 -23.11
C GLU A 27 -10.11 16.40 -22.32
N GLU A 28 -9.02 16.99 -21.86
CA GLU A 28 -9.00 18.26 -21.19
C GLU A 28 -8.35 19.31 -22.11
N ARG A 29 -8.98 20.46 -22.23
CA ARG A 29 -8.43 21.58 -22.99
C ARG A 29 -7.45 22.37 -22.13
N THR A 30 -6.22 22.47 -22.57
CA THR A 30 -5.17 23.27 -21.93
C THR A 30 -4.79 24.46 -22.82
N SER A 31 -3.98 25.37 -22.29
CA SER A 31 -3.41 26.48 -23.06
C SER A 31 -2.50 26.02 -24.23
N TYR A 32 -2.03 24.77 -24.18
CA TYR A 32 -1.14 24.18 -25.20
C TYR A 32 -1.86 23.18 -26.13
N GLY A 33 -3.17 22.99 -26.00
CA GLY A 33 -3.97 22.09 -26.82
C GLY A 33 -4.82 21.12 -26.02
N MET A 34 -5.30 20.05 -26.69
CA MET A 34 -6.06 18.97 -26.06
C MET A 34 -5.11 17.95 -25.43
N ARG A 35 -5.38 17.56 -24.19
CA ARG A 35 -4.64 16.55 -23.47
C ARG A 35 -5.57 15.42 -23.04
N ARG A 36 -5.21 14.18 -23.33
CA ARG A 36 -5.92 12.99 -22.84
C ARG A 36 -5.46 12.68 -21.42
N ILE A 37 -6.40 12.46 -20.52
CA ILE A 37 -6.16 12.26 -19.09
C ILE A 37 -7.02 11.12 -18.56
N ASP A 38 -6.54 10.43 -17.55
CA ASP A 38 -7.20 9.36 -16.80
C ASP A 38 -7.25 9.70 -15.29
N PRO A 39 -8.06 8.98 -14.47
CA PRO A 39 -8.19 9.29 -13.03
C PRO A 39 -6.87 9.25 -12.27
N TYR A 40 -5.96 8.31 -12.57
CA TYR A 40 -4.67 8.19 -11.87
C TYR A 40 -3.76 9.36 -12.18
N THR A 41 -3.71 9.76 -13.45
CA THR A 41 -2.98 10.98 -13.87
C THR A 41 -3.55 12.21 -13.16
N LYS A 42 -4.88 12.30 -13.02
CA LYS A 42 -5.51 13.44 -12.32
C LYS A 42 -5.18 13.47 -10.85
N LEU A 43 -5.24 12.32 -10.17
CA LEU A 43 -4.84 12.20 -8.77
C LEU A 43 -3.36 12.58 -8.57
N PHE A 44 -2.48 12.14 -9.46
CA PHE A 44 -1.06 12.49 -9.40
C PHE A 44 -0.81 13.99 -9.53
N GLU A 45 -1.56 14.71 -10.37
CA GLU A 45 -1.50 16.18 -10.44
C GLU A 45 -1.89 16.83 -9.10
N ASP A 46 -2.81 16.22 -8.37
CA ASP A 46 -3.22 16.66 -7.03
C ASP A 46 -2.28 16.10 -5.92
N ARG A 47 -1.12 15.54 -6.31
CA ARG A 47 -0.08 14.96 -5.45
C ARG A 47 -0.52 13.69 -4.71
N ILE A 48 -1.46 12.94 -5.27
CA ILE A 48 -1.99 11.69 -4.72
C ILE A 48 -1.41 10.51 -5.50
N ILE A 49 -0.75 9.61 -4.81
CA ILE A 49 -0.28 8.30 -5.30
C ILE A 49 -1.30 7.25 -4.86
N PHE A 50 -1.78 6.43 -5.78
CA PHE A 50 -2.74 5.39 -5.47
C PHE A 50 -2.08 4.00 -5.46
N LEU A 51 -1.93 3.42 -4.26
CA LEU A 51 -1.39 2.07 -4.04
C LEU A 51 -2.55 1.08 -3.87
N GLY A 52 -3.10 0.61 -4.98
CA GLY A 52 -4.31 -0.22 -5.04
C GLY A 52 -4.08 -1.68 -5.46
N THR A 53 -2.84 -2.17 -5.41
CA THR A 53 -2.45 -3.49 -5.91
C THR A 53 -1.53 -4.21 -4.92
N PRO A 54 -1.23 -5.52 -5.11
CA PRO A 54 -0.12 -6.15 -4.42
C PRO A 54 1.19 -5.40 -4.68
N ILE A 55 2.05 -5.33 -3.66
CA ILE A 55 3.31 -4.59 -3.70
C ILE A 55 4.39 -5.50 -4.30
N SER A 56 4.68 -5.29 -5.59
CA SER A 56 5.81 -5.91 -6.30
C SER A 56 6.95 -4.91 -6.47
N ASP A 57 8.09 -5.39 -6.98
CA ASP A 57 9.25 -4.53 -7.28
C ASP A 57 8.90 -3.46 -8.34
N GLU A 58 8.06 -3.81 -9.35
CA GLU A 58 7.60 -2.86 -10.36
C GLU A 58 6.74 -1.76 -9.75
N ILE A 59 5.82 -2.13 -8.84
CA ILE A 59 4.97 -1.17 -8.12
C ILE A 59 5.84 -0.28 -7.23
N ALA A 60 6.82 -0.85 -6.52
CA ALA A 60 7.74 -0.07 -5.69
C ALA A 60 8.53 0.94 -6.52
N ASN A 61 9.08 0.52 -7.66
CA ASN A 61 9.79 1.41 -8.58
C ASN A 61 8.88 2.57 -9.07
N ALA A 62 7.62 2.27 -9.40
CA ALA A 62 6.66 3.28 -9.83
C ALA A 62 6.34 4.28 -8.70
N VAL A 63 6.10 3.80 -7.48
CA VAL A 63 5.82 4.66 -6.30
C VAL A 63 7.03 5.52 -5.95
N MET A 64 8.23 4.95 -5.90
CA MET A 64 9.47 5.71 -5.66
C MET A 64 9.68 6.83 -6.69
N ALA A 65 9.51 6.50 -7.98
CA ALA A 65 9.63 7.49 -9.05
C ALA A 65 8.60 8.62 -8.90
N GLN A 66 7.36 8.31 -8.52
CA GLN A 66 6.31 9.29 -8.26
C GLN A 66 6.65 10.18 -7.06
N LEU A 67 7.10 9.60 -5.94
CA LEU A 67 7.53 10.36 -4.75
C LEU A 67 8.66 11.34 -5.08
N LEU A 68 9.70 10.87 -5.77
CA LEU A 68 10.83 11.71 -6.17
C LEU A 68 10.42 12.80 -7.17
N CYS A 69 9.53 12.49 -8.10
CA CYS A 69 9.00 13.46 -9.06
C CYS A 69 8.20 14.57 -8.35
N LEU A 70 7.29 14.18 -7.45
CA LEU A 70 6.46 15.13 -6.70
C LEU A 70 7.31 16.03 -5.77
N GLN A 71 8.37 15.49 -5.15
CA GLN A 71 9.34 16.29 -4.41
C GLN A 71 10.02 17.35 -5.32
N GLN A 72 10.42 16.96 -6.54
CA GLN A 72 11.06 17.90 -7.49
C GLN A 72 10.09 18.98 -7.99
N MET A 73 8.81 18.66 -8.10
CA MET A 73 7.79 19.64 -8.52
C MET A 73 7.52 20.67 -7.42
N ASP A 74 7.44 20.24 -6.16
CA ASP A 74 7.24 21.12 -4.99
C ASP A 74 7.65 20.38 -3.72
N ALA A 75 8.71 20.80 -3.08
CA ALA A 75 9.28 20.15 -1.89
C ALA A 75 8.62 20.61 -0.57
N ASP A 76 7.73 21.60 -0.60
CA ASP A 76 7.11 22.18 0.60
C ASP A 76 5.63 21.76 0.78
N ARG A 77 5.06 21.08 -0.22
CA ARG A 77 3.70 20.54 -0.15
C ARG A 77 3.70 19.06 0.14
N ASP A 78 2.75 18.63 0.96
CA ASP A 78 2.52 17.22 1.30
C ASP A 78 2.29 16.35 0.04
N ILE A 79 2.63 15.07 0.17
CA ILE A 79 2.28 14.02 -0.79
C ILE A 79 1.31 13.08 -0.09
N GLU A 80 0.24 12.65 -0.78
CA GLU A 80 -0.71 11.69 -0.24
C GLU A 80 -0.52 10.31 -0.88
N ILE A 81 -0.56 9.25 -0.06
CA ILE A 81 -0.60 7.86 -0.55
C ILE A 81 -1.93 7.25 -0.11
N TYR A 82 -2.80 6.95 -1.09
CA TYR A 82 -4.05 6.24 -0.86
C TYR A 82 -3.83 4.75 -1.02
N ILE A 83 -4.17 3.98 0.03
CA ILE A 83 -3.80 2.58 0.17
C ILE A 83 -5.05 1.69 0.15
N ASN A 84 -5.05 0.70 -0.77
CA ASN A 84 -5.98 -0.42 -0.79
C ASN A 84 -5.22 -1.66 -1.29
N SER A 85 -4.34 -2.20 -0.44
CA SER A 85 -3.36 -3.23 -0.84
C SER A 85 -3.32 -4.40 0.13
N PRO A 86 -3.20 -5.64 -0.37
CA PRO A 86 -2.98 -6.82 0.46
C PRO A 86 -1.54 -6.95 0.98
N GLY A 87 -0.63 -6.02 0.64
CA GLY A 87 0.80 -6.14 0.91
C GLY A 87 1.57 -6.82 -0.22
N GLY A 88 2.72 -7.39 0.07
CA GLY A 88 3.56 -8.05 -0.93
C GLY A 88 5.03 -8.17 -0.53
N SER A 89 5.94 -7.98 -1.48
CA SER A 89 7.40 -8.14 -1.31
C SER A 89 7.96 -7.25 -0.21
N PHE A 90 8.79 -7.84 0.65
CA PHE A 90 9.47 -7.08 1.71
C PHE A 90 10.51 -6.11 1.15
N THR A 91 11.24 -6.51 0.10
CA THR A 91 12.21 -5.62 -0.56
C THR A 91 11.53 -4.41 -1.20
N ALA A 92 10.37 -4.64 -1.81
CA ALA A 92 9.54 -3.57 -2.36
C ALA A 92 8.99 -2.64 -1.26
N LEU A 93 8.59 -3.20 -0.11
CA LEU A 93 8.20 -2.43 1.07
C LEU A 93 9.33 -1.49 1.52
N THR A 94 10.55 -2.03 1.76
CA THR A 94 11.66 -1.23 2.27
C THR A 94 12.05 -0.11 1.30
N ALA A 95 12.00 -0.37 0.01
CA ALA A 95 12.27 0.63 -1.02
C ALA A 95 11.29 1.82 -0.96
N ILE A 96 9.99 1.55 -0.80
CA ILE A 96 8.98 2.61 -0.63
C ILE A 96 9.17 3.32 0.72
N TYR A 97 9.30 2.55 1.80
CA TYR A 97 9.45 3.07 3.17
C TYR A 97 10.62 4.04 3.28
N ASP A 98 11.81 3.61 2.83
CA ASP A 98 13.01 4.44 2.89
C ASP A 98 12.88 5.67 1.99
N THR A 99 12.23 5.56 0.84
CA THR A 99 11.97 6.71 -0.04
C THR A 99 11.03 7.72 0.62
N MET A 100 9.98 7.28 1.31
CA MET A 100 9.10 8.15 2.09
C MET A 100 9.86 8.92 3.18
N ARG A 101 10.85 8.27 3.81
CA ARG A 101 11.70 8.89 4.84
C ARG A 101 12.81 9.78 4.27
N TYR A 102 13.23 9.52 3.04
CA TYR A 102 14.31 10.25 2.39
C TYR A 102 13.86 11.59 1.82
N ILE A 103 12.64 11.70 1.31
CA ILE A 103 12.12 12.92 0.70
C ILE A 103 11.81 13.99 1.75
N LYS A 104 11.82 15.27 1.33
CA LYS A 104 11.54 16.42 2.20
C LYS A 104 10.05 16.59 2.52
N PRO A 105 9.10 16.42 1.55
CA PRO A 105 7.68 16.57 1.81
C PRO A 105 7.18 15.62 2.90
N ASP A 106 6.24 16.08 3.72
CA ASP A 106 5.47 15.16 4.56
C ASP A 106 4.64 14.22 3.69
N VAL A 107 4.56 12.95 4.11
CA VAL A 107 3.77 11.93 3.43
C VAL A 107 2.54 11.61 4.27
N ARG A 108 1.38 11.98 3.77
CA ARG A 108 0.08 11.61 4.33
C ARG A 108 -0.33 10.25 3.78
N THR A 109 -0.72 9.33 4.65
CA THR A 109 -1.18 7.99 4.26
C THR A 109 -2.65 7.81 4.62
N VAL A 110 -3.43 7.24 3.70
CA VAL A 110 -4.87 7.05 3.87
C VAL A 110 -5.28 5.64 3.45
N CYS A 111 -5.74 4.81 4.38
CA CYS A 111 -6.30 3.51 4.07
C CYS A 111 -7.76 3.64 3.62
N LEU A 112 -8.06 3.26 2.36
CA LEU A 112 -9.41 3.36 1.78
C LEU A 112 -10.23 2.06 1.88
N GLY A 113 -9.57 0.90 2.02
CA GLY A 113 -10.24 -0.40 2.06
C GLY A 113 -9.46 -1.36 2.94
N GLN A 114 -8.26 -1.73 2.51
CA GLN A 114 -7.36 -2.55 3.33
C GLN A 114 -5.91 -2.08 3.23
N ALA A 115 -5.20 -2.26 4.33
CA ALA A 115 -3.75 -2.19 4.38
C ALA A 115 -3.24 -3.42 5.13
N ALA A 116 -2.75 -4.42 4.39
CA ALA A 116 -2.32 -5.67 4.99
C ALA A 116 -0.81 -5.90 4.80
N SER A 117 -0.15 -6.50 5.81
CA SER A 117 1.26 -6.88 5.72
C SER A 117 2.17 -5.68 5.37
N ALA A 118 2.93 -5.74 4.30
CA ALA A 118 3.77 -4.64 3.81
C ALA A 118 3.00 -3.31 3.67
N ALA A 119 1.74 -3.35 3.25
CA ALA A 119 0.92 -2.15 3.12
C ALA A 119 0.55 -1.51 4.47
N ALA A 120 0.42 -2.31 5.54
CA ALA A 120 0.20 -1.79 6.89
C ALA A 120 1.44 -1.04 7.42
N VAL A 121 2.62 -1.52 7.09
CA VAL A 121 3.89 -0.84 7.43
C VAL A 121 4.00 0.48 6.66
N ILE A 122 3.66 0.52 5.37
CA ILE A 122 3.64 1.77 4.58
C ILE A 122 2.60 2.75 5.17
N LEU A 123 1.42 2.27 5.59
CA LEU A 123 0.42 3.10 6.25
C LEU A 123 0.96 3.74 7.53
N ALA A 124 1.62 2.95 8.38
CA ALA A 124 2.24 3.41 9.62
C ALA A 124 3.41 4.37 9.39
N ALA A 125 4.13 4.22 8.26
CA ALA A 125 5.27 5.04 7.87
C ALA A 125 4.92 6.48 7.48
N GLY A 126 3.66 6.82 7.30
CA GLY A 126 3.21 8.19 7.05
C GLY A 126 3.69 9.16 8.14
N THR A 127 3.76 10.45 7.82
CA THR A 127 4.12 11.50 8.76
C THR A 127 3.16 11.49 9.95
N LYS A 128 3.71 11.51 11.16
CA LYS A 128 2.92 11.46 12.40
C LYS A 128 1.91 12.61 12.45
N GLY A 129 0.65 12.30 12.78
CA GLY A 129 -0.49 13.22 12.69
C GLY A 129 -1.17 13.26 11.32
N LYS A 130 -0.61 12.58 10.31
CA LYS A 130 -1.13 12.56 8.93
C LYS A 130 -1.44 11.14 8.41
N ARG A 131 -1.58 10.15 9.31
CA ARG A 131 -1.87 8.75 8.98
C ARG A 131 -3.35 8.48 9.27
N LEU A 132 -4.09 8.04 8.26
CA LEU A 132 -5.55 8.05 8.29
C LEU A 132 -6.13 6.74 7.77
N ALA A 133 -7.37 6.43 8.17
CA ALA A 133 -8.15 5.34 7.57
C ALA A 133 -9.63 5.70 7.50
N LEU A 134 -10.33 5.15 6.52
CA LEU A 134 -11.80 5.20 6.48
C LEU A 134 -12.38 4.23 7.52
N PRO A 135 -13.61 4.46 8.03
CA PRO A 135 -14.16 3.73 9.18
C PRO A 135 -14.27 2.21 9.01
N ASN A 136 -14.48 1.75 7.77
CA ASN A 136 -14.61 0.33 7.46
C ASN A 136 -13.32 -0.29 6.91
N SER A 137 -12.18 0.42 7.02
CA SER A 137 -10.89 -0.11 6.60
C SER A 137 -10.45 -1.25 7.50
N ARG A 138 -9.78 -2.24 6.88
CA ARG A 138 -9.19 -3.38 7.55
C ARG A 138 -7.67 -3.29 7.49
N ILE A 139 -7.04 -3.32 8.65
CA ILE A 139 -5.59 -3.32 8.76
C ILE A 139 -5.15 -4.70 9.27
N LEU A 140 -4.11 -5.28 8.69
CA LEU A 140 -3.54 -6.55 9.10
C LEU A 140 -2.03 -6.42 9.27
N ILE A 141 -1.55 -6.77 10.46
CA ILE A 141 -0.13 -6.94 10.74
C ILE A 141 0.18 -8.39 11.08
N HIS A 142 1.29 -8.89 10.59
CA HIS A 142 1.81 -10.24 10.85
C HIS A 142 3.31 -10.30 10.53
N GLN A 143 3.99 -11.32 11.04
CA GLN A 143 5.39 -11.56 10.72
C GLN A 143 5.59 -11.90 9.23
N PRO A 144 6.79 -11.65 8.66
CA PRO A 144 7.09 -12.05 7.29
C PRO A 144 6.96 -13.57 7.14
N ALA A 145 6.35 -13.99 6.03
CA ALA A 145 6.26 -15.38 5.64
C ALA A 145 7.00 -15.63 4.32
N THR A 146 7.62 -16.80 4.19
CA THR A 146 8.20 -17.25 2.91
C THR A 146 7.57 -18.57 2.49
N GLU A 147 7.47 -18.80 1.20
CA GLU A 147 7.12 -20.10 0.67
C GLU A 147 8.34 -21.01 0.81
N GLY A 148 8.42 -21.81 1.84
CA GLY A 148 9.42 -22.82 2.19
C GLY A 148 10.75 -22.83 1.42
N GLY A 149 11.86 -22.95 2.13
CA GLY A 149 13.18 -23.07 1.50
C GLY A 149 13.44 -24.51 1.00
N TYR A 150 13.92 -24.63 -0.22
CA TYR A 150 14.46 -25.85 -0.78
C TYR A 150 15.95 -25.67 -1.04
N GLY A 151 16.76 -26.71 -0.81
CA GLY A 151 18.18 -26.66 -1.09
C GLY A 151 19.00 -27.51 -0.14
N GLN A 152 20.29 -27.32 -0.15
CA GLN A 152 21.21 -27.94 0.81
C GLN A 152 21.02 -27.34 2.20
N SER A 153 21.42 -28.06 3.25
CA SER A 153 21.27 -27.60 4.64
C SER A 153 21.87 -26.21 4.90
N SER A 154 23.01 -25.91 4.28
CA SER A 154 23.65 -24.58 4.35
C SER A 154 22.80 -23.48 3.70
N ASP A 155 22.12 -23.76 2.60
CA ASP A 155 21.24 -22.79 1.92
C ASP A 155 20.01 -22.48 2.79
N ILE A 156 19.43 -23.52 3.40
CA ILE A 156 18.30 -23.38 4.35
C ILE A 156 18.70 -22.55 5.57
N GLU A 157 19.92 -22.75 6.10
CA GLU A 157 20.43 -21.95 7.21
C GLU A 157 20.60 -20.48 6.84
N ILE A 158 21.13 -20.18 5.65
CA ILE A 158 21.25 -18.81 5.13
C ILE A 158 19.89 -18.15 4.99
N GLN A 159 18.92 -18.87 4.41
CA GLN A 159 17.55 -18.37 4.25
C GLN A 159 16.88 -18.12 5.61
N ALA A 160 17.06 -19.03 6.58
CA ALA A 160 16.50 -18.85 7.92
C ALA A 160 17.07 -17.61 8.63
N ARG A 161 18.38 -17.36 8.52
CA ARG A 161 18.99 -16.13 9.08
C ARG A 161 18.44 -14.87 8.42
N GLU A 162 18.23 -14.89 7.09
CA GLU A 162 17.69 -13.74 6.38
C GLU A 162 16.22 -13.47 6.76
N ILE A 163 15.41 -14.49 6.93
CA ILE A 163 14.02 -14.33 7.40
C ILE A 163 13.98 -13.70 8.80
N LEU A 164 14.84 -14.16 9.71
CA LEU A 164 14.94 -13.59 11.06
C LEU A 164 15.41 -12.13 11.02
N ARG A 165 16.34 -11.77 10.15
CA ARG A 165 16.78 -10.38 9.94
C ARG A 165 15.65 -9.50 9.41
N ILE A 166 14.90 -9.99 8.42
CA ILE A 166 13.73 -9.30 7.85
C ILE A 166 12.65 -9.09 8.92
N ARG A 167 12.39 -10.12 9.74
CA ARG A 167 11.43 -10.03 10.85
C ARG A 167 11.83 -8.93 11.83
N SER A 168 13.08 -8.96 12.30
CA SER A 168 13.59 -7.94 13.23
C SER A 168 13.47 -6.53 12.66
N LEU A 169 13.84 -6.34 11.39
CA LEU A 169 13.71 -5.04 10.73
C LEU A 169 12.26 -4.55 10.65
N MET A 170 11.32 -5.44 10.35
CA MET A 170 9.89 -5.07 10.32
C MET A 170 9.34 -4.74 11.72
N GLU A 171 9.79 -5.48 12.75
CA GLU A 171 9.46 -5.18 14.15
C GLU A 171 9.94 -3.79 14.54
N ASP A 172 11.19 -3.42 14.19
CA ASP A 172 11.78 -2.11 14.47
C ASP A 172 11.05 -0.98 13.71
N MET A 173 10.68 -1.20 12.45
CA MET A 173 9.88 -0.24 11.66
C MET A 173 8.53 0.03 12.34
N LEU A 174 7.78 -1.02 12.66
CA LEU A 174 6.48 -0.89 13.31
C LEU A 174 6.59 -0.27 14.71
N ALA A 175 7.58 -0.66 15.50
CA ALA A 175 7.81 -0.10 16.83
C ALA A 175 8.10 1.42 16.75
N THR A 176 8.96 1.82 15.81
CA THR A 176 9.31 3.23 15.57
C THR A 176 8.08 4.05 15.19
N ASP A 177 7.25 3.53 14.30
CA ASP A 177 6.11 4.28 13.74
C ASP A 177 4.89 4.29 14.66
N THR A 178 4.68 3.22 15.44
CA THR A 178 3.54 3.12 16.36
C THR A 178 3.82 3.67 17.76
N GLY A 179 5.10 3.75 18.15
CA GLY A 179 5.52 4.12 19.51
C GLY A 179 5.43 2.97 20.52
N LYS A 180 5.23 1.73 20.03
CA LYS A 180 5.29 0.52 20.86
C LYS A 180 6.71 0.04 21.03
N THR A 181 6.95 -0.86 22.00
CA THR A 181 8.23 -1.54 22.10
C THR A 181 8.37 -2.64 21.04
N THR A 182 9.60 -2.98 20.67
CA THR A 182 9.88 -4.07 19.72
C THR A 182 9.31 -5.42 20.25
N GLU A 183 9.35 -5.64 21.57
CA GLU A 183 8.80 -6.84 22.21
C GLU A 183 7.28 -6.92 22.09
N GLU A 184 6.56 -5.81 22.28
CA GLU A 184 5.10 -5.74 22.08
C GLU A 184 4.75 -6.05 20.63
N VAL A 185 5.47 -5.43 19.67
CA VAL A 185 5.25 -5.66 18.24
C VAL A 185 5.56 -7.12 17.89
N SER A 186 6.68 -7.67 18.34
CA SER A 186 7.09 -9.06 18.09
C SER A 186 6.02 -10.05 18.54
N HIS A 187 5.45 -9.84 19.75
CA HIS A 187 4.34 -10.65 20.26
C HIS A 187 3.07 -10.50 19.38
N ASP A 188 2.75 -9.27 18.99
CA ASP A 188 1.52 -8.96 18.28
C ASP A 188 1.49 -9.46 16.84
N ILE A 189 2.66 -9.51 16.17
CA ILE A 189 2.77 -9.99 14.77
C ILE A 189 3.06 -11.49 14.66
N GLU A 190 3.17 -12.22 15.79
CA GLU A 190 3.44 -13.67 15.78
C GLU A 190 2.40 -14.45 14.97
N ARG A 191 1.16 -13.99 14.96
CA ARG A 191 0.06 -14.46 14.13
C ARG A 191 -0.67 -13.27 13.51
N ASP A 192 -1.51 -13.57 12.52
CA ASP A 192 -2.35 -12.56 11.89
C ASP A 192 -3.13 -11.76 12.92
N LYS A 193 -2.86 -10.46 12.99
CA LYS A 193 -3.58 -9.51 13.84
C LYS A 193 -4.38 -8.55 12.97
N TYR A 194 -5.69 -8.78 12.92
CA TYR A 194 -6.63 -7.91 12.22
C TYR A 194 -7.07 -6.79 13.14
N LEU A 195 -7.04 -5.58 12.61
CA LEU A 195 -7.44 -4.35 13.30
C LEU A 195 -8.52 -3.63 12.49
N THR A 196 -9.57 -3.17 13.17
CA THR A 196 -10.47 -2.16 12.63
C THR A 196 -9.74 -0.81 12.57
N ALA A 197 -10.31 0.19 11.90
CA ALA A 197 -9.72 1.52 11.85
C ALA A 197 -9.52 2.12 13.27
N GLU A 198 -10.49 1.97 14.17
CA GLU A 198 -10.38 2.44 15.55
C GLU A 198 -9.28 1.71 16.33
N GLN A 199 -9.20 0.39 16.20
CA GLN A 199 -8.13 -0.41 16.81
C GLN A 199 -6.75 -0.05 16.26
N ALA A 200 -6.64 0.26 14.96
CA ALA A 200 -5.39 0.70 14.34
C ALA A 200 -4.96 2.08 14.87
N LYS A 201 -5.92 2.96 15.20
CA LYS A 201 -5.66 4.23 15.87
C LYS A 201 -5.16 4.02 17.30
N GLU A 202 -5.82 3.16 18.08
CA GLU A 202 -5.40 2.81 19.45
C GLU A 202 -4.01 2.14 19.46
N TYR A 203 -3.72 1.34 18.42
CA TYR A 203 -2.43 0.69 18.26
C TYR A 203 -1.31 1.67 17.89
N GLY A 204 -1.63 2.79 17.25
CA GLY A 204 -0.69 3.80 16.78
C GLY A 204 -0.26 3.67 15.32
N ILE A 205 -0.89 2.78 14.53
CA ILE A 205 -0.65 2.66 13.09
C ILE A 205 -1.19 3.88 12.35
N ILE A 206 -2.33 4.41 12.78
CA ILE A 206 -2.91 5.63 12.24
C ILE A 206 -3.16 6.66 13.34
N ASP A 207 -3.37 7.89 12.94
CA ASP A 207 -3.61 9.02 13.87
C ASP A 207 -5.11 9.34 13.96
N GLU A 208 -5.89 9.15 12.88
CA GLU A 208 -7.31 9.50 12.85
C GLU A 208 -8.13 8.59 11.91
N VAL A 209 -9.41 8.41 12.27
CA VAL A 209 -10.43 7.74 11.43
C VAL A 209 -11.28 8.80 10.75
N LEU A 210 -11.23 8.85 9.42
CA LEU A 210 -11.93 9.86 8.62
C LEU A 210 -13.34 9.42 8.24
N THR A 211 -14.34 10.07 8.77
CA THR A 211 -15.76 9.84 8.38
C THR A 211 -16.19 10.66 7.17
N SER A 212 -15.50 11.76 6.88
CA SER A 212 -15.80 12.64 5.76
C SER A 212 -14.64 13.60 5.48
N LEU A 213 -14.36 13.90 4.20
CA LEU A 213 -13.43 14.97 3.81
C LEU A 213 -13.86 16.36 4.32
N LYS A 214 -15.14 16.55 4.64
CA LYS A 214 -15.65 17.81 5.23
C LYS A 214 -15.22 18.00 6.68
N ALA A 215 -14.70 16.95 7.32
CA ALA A 215 -14.24 16.99 8.70
C ALA A 215 -12.75 17.39 8.84
N VAL A 216 -12.02 17.52 7.72
CA VAL A 216 -10.61 17.93 7.74
C VAL A 216 -10.57 19.45 7.69
N PRO A 217 -10.04 20.15 8.73
CA PRO A 217 -9.75 21.58 8.62
C PRO A 217 -8.71 21.79 7.51
N VAL A 218 -8.97 22.73 6.62
CA VAL A 218 -8.03 23.18 5.58
C VAL A 218 -6.95 24.05 6.23
#